data_f6b1eb9b73e3954f16de3ede066ddd23
#
_entry.id   f6b1eb9b73e3954f16de3ede066ddd23
#
_cell.length_a   1.000
_cell.length_b   1.000
_cell.length_c   1.000
_cell.angle_alpha   90.00
_cell.angle_beta   90.00
_cell.angle_gamma   90.00
#
_symmetry.space_group_name_H-M   'P 1'
#
loop_
_entity.id
_entity.type
_entity.pdbx_description
1 polymer ?
#
loop_
_entity_poly.entity_id
_entity_poly.type
_entity_poly.pdbx_seq_one_letter_code
_entity_poly.pdbx_strand_id
1 'polypeptide(L)'
;TESNTFKFINIGLFGYISYDAIQYFEKINIKEKSPENEIPLIQYAVYQNIIAINHFNNEAYIFCHSYDDENNIAEIEQVLQNKSFASFSFKKENEVVSNLTDEEFKRNVTLAKKHCLRGDVFQLVLSRRFSQEFKGDEFNVYRALRSINPSPYLFYFDYGNYKIFGSSPEAQIIIKDNVAEIHPIAGTFKRTGNDEE
;
A
#
# COMPACT_ATOMS: atom_id res chain seq x y z
N THR A 1 6.58 -20.97 -23.14
CA THR A 1 5.79 -20.45 -22.00
C THR A 1 4.41 -21.03 -22.13
N GLU A 2 4.08 -21.98 -21.26
CA GLU A 2 2.74 -22.52 -21.15
C GLU A 2 1.76 -21.38 -20.89
N SER A 3 0.66 -21.39 -21.60
CA SER A 3 -0.41 -20.41 -21.40
C SER A 3 -0.89 -20.51 -19.96
N ASN A 4 -0.79 -19.43 -19.23
CA ASN A 4 -1.22 -19.36 -17.84
C ASN A 4 -2.73 -19.67 -17.77
N THR A 5 -3.08 -20.86 -17.32
CA THR A 5 -4.47 -21.29 -17.14
C THR A 5 -5.17 -20.56 -15.99
N PHE A 6 -4.40 -19.86 -15.15
CA PHE A 6 -4.92 -19.13 -14.01
C PHE A 6 -5.20 -17.66 -14.38
N LYS A 7 -6.32 -17.12 -13.91
CA LYS A 7 -6.74 -15.74 -14.16
C LYS A 7 -6.16 -14.73 -13.18
N PHE A 8 -5.21 -15.12 -12.35
CA PHE A 8 -4.58 -14.28 -11.33
C PHE A 8 -3.06 -14.28 -11.46
N ILE A 9 -2.43 -13.31 -10.80
CA ILE A 9 -0.99 -13.11 -10.84
C ILE A 9 -0.31 -14.23 -10.06
N ASN A 10 0.54 -15.00 -10.72
CA ASN A 10 1.35 -16.07 -10.14
C ASN A 10 2.86 -15.83 -10.26
N ILE A 11 3.28 -14.82 -10.99
CA ILE A 11 4.67 -14.36 -11.11
C ILE A 11 4.69 -12.85 -11.41
N GLY A 12 5.70 -12.14 -10.95
CA GLY A 12 5.86 -10.72 -11.25
C GLY A 12 6.85 -10.01 -10.33
N LEU A 13 6.96 -8.72 -10.54
CA LEU A 13 7.68 -7.79 -9.67
C LEU A 13 6.69 -7.22 -8.66
N PHE A 14 6.94 -7.47 -7.38
CA PHE A 14 6.13 -6.98 -6.28
C PHE A 14 6.92 -5.95 -5.48
N GLY A 15 6.34 -4.80 -5.25
CA GLY A 15 7.05 -3.75 -4.54
C GLY A 15 6.33 -2.41 -4.61
N TYR A 16 7.11 -1.33 -4.46
CA TYR A 16 6.57 0.01 -4.44
C TYR A 16 7.52 1.02 -5.11
N ILE A 17 6.92 2.13 -5.51
CA ILE A 17 7.59 3.37 -5.87
C ILE A 17 7.09 4.43 -4.89
N SER A 18 8.00 5.08 -4.16
CA SER A 18 7.64 6.16 -3.24
C SER A 18 7.26 7.43 -4.00
N TYR A 19 6.54 8.33 -3.34
CA TYR A 19 6.18 9.62 -3.91
C TYR A 19 7.43 10.43 -4.34
N ASP A 20 8.48 10.42 -3.53
CA ASP A 20 9.70 11.20 -3.79
C ASP A 20 10.50 10.66 -5.00
N ALA A 21 10.20 9.45 -5.50
CA ALA A 21 10.79 8.90 -6.71
C ALA A 21 10.34 9.63 -7.99
N ILE A 22 9.33 10.49 -7.93
CA ILE A 22 8.88 11.32 -9.05
C ILE A 22 10.03 12.15 -9.66
N GLN A 23 11.04 12.52 -8.85
CA GLN A 23 12.22 13.24 -9.30
C GLN A 23 13.06 12.50 -10.34
N TYR A 24 12.89 11.17 -10.49
CA TYR A 24 13.55 10.37 -11.53
C TYR A 24 12.83 10.43 -12.88
N PHE A 25 11.58 10.86 -12.88
CA PHE A 25 10.72 10.87 -14.06
C PHE A 25 10.36 12.29 -14.51
N GLU A 26 10.38 13.26 -13.58
CA GLU A 26 9.99 14.65 -13.81
C GLU A 26 11.08 15.62 -13.36
N LYS A 27 11.14 16.81 -13.98
CA LYS A 27 12.07 17.88 -13.60
C LYS A 27 11.61 18.60 -12.32
N ILE A 28 11.51 17.85 -11.24
CA ILE A 28 11.13 18.34 -9.91
C ILE A 28 12.31 18.13 -8.97
N ASN A 29 12.66 19.16 -8.23
CA ASN A 29 13.68 19.06 -7.19
C ASN A 29 12.99 18.90 -5.83
N ILE A 30 13.03 17.68 -5.30
CA ILE A 30 12.55 17.37 -3.96
C ILE A 30 13.71 17.57 -2.99
N LYS A 31 13.51 18.42 -1.99
CA LYS A 31 14.54 18.61 -0.94
C LYS A 31 14.79 17.26 -0.28
N GLU A 32 16.05 16.87 -0.23
CA GLU A 32 16.46 15.66 0.47
C GLU A 32 15.97 15.72 1.92
N LYS A 33 15.26 14.69 2.31
CA LYS A 33 14.93 14.45 3.71
C LYS A 33 16.21 13.94 4.39
N SER A 34 16.41 14.32 5.64
CA SER A 34 17.51 13.82 6.47
C SER A 34 17.68 12.31 6.32
N PRO A 35 18.92 11.80 6.31
CA PRO A 35 19.23 10.38 6.08
C PRO A 35 18.71 9.42 7.17
N GLU A 36 17.93 9.89 8.11
CA GLU A 36 17.37 9.11 9.22
C GLU A 36 16.36 8.02 8.80
N ASN A 37 15.88 8.05 7.55
CA ASN A 37 15.00 7.00 7.03
C ASN A 37 15.60 6.41 5.75
N GLU A 38 16.36 5.35 5.90
CA GLU A 38 16.95 4.56 4.79
C GLU A 38 15.91 3.70 4.04
N ILE A 39 14.69 4.22 3.87
CA ILE A 39 13.69 3.54 3.06
C ILE A 39 13.98 3.85 1.58
N PRO A 40 14.26 2.84 0.75
CA PRO A 40 14.51 3.05 -0.68
C PRO A 40 13.35 3.77 -1.37
N LEU A 41 13.67 4.64 -2.34
CA LEU A 41 12.65 5.32 -3.12
C LEU A 41 11.89 4.37 -4.05
N ILE A 42 12.56 3.29 -4.49
CA ILE A 42 11.96 2.25 -5.34
C ILE A 42 12.49 0.91 -4.84
N GLN A 43 11.61 -0.01 -4.58
CA GLN A 43 11.98 -1.38 -4.22
C GLN A 43 11.00 -2.39 -4.80
N TYR A 44 11.54 -3.35 -5.57
CA TYR A 44 10.80 -4.47 -6.12
C TYR A 44 11.53 -5.78 -5.86
N ALA A 45 10.77 -6.86 -5.71
CA ALA A 45 11.27 -8.21 -5.55
C ALA A 45 10.52 -9.18 -6.47
N VAL A 46 11.20 -10.23 -6.89
CA VAL A 46 10.59 -11.43 -7.46
C VAL A 46 10.55 -12.48 -6.35
N TYR A 47 9.40 -13.06 -6.12
CA TYR A 47 9.23 -14.10 -5.12
C TYR A 47 9.27 -15.47 -5.78
N GLN A 48 10.10 -16.36 -5.25
CA GLN A 48 10.18 -17.75 -5.69
C GLN A 48 8.88 -18.48 -5.40
N ASN A 49 8.25 -18.20 -4.27
CA ASN A 49 7.03 -18.85 -3.85
C ASN A 49 5.90 -17.84 -3.73
N ILE A 50 4.77 -18.17 -4.33
CA ILE A 50 3.56 -17.33 -4.29
C ILE A 50 2.39 -18.22 -3.85
N ILE A 51 1.67 -17.76 -2.83
CA ILE A 51 0.42 -18.36 -2.40
C ILE A 51 -0.72 -17.45 -2.87
N ALA A 52 -1.56 -17.94 -3.73
CA ALA A 52 -2.74 -17.23 -4.21
C ALA A 52 -4.00 -17.84 -3.61
N ILE A 53 -4.84 -17.03 -3.01
CA ILE A 53 -6.10 -17.45 -2.39
C ILE A 53 -7.25 -16.80 -3.14
N ASN A 54 -8.11 -17.63 -3.74
CA ASN A 54 -9.33 -17.17 -4.35
C ASN A 54 -10.47 -17.25 -3.33
N HIS A 55 -10.87 -16.09 -2.81
CA HIS A 55 -11.94 -16.02 -1.82
C HIS A 55 -13.34 -16.27 -2.39
N PHE A 56 -13.51 -16.27 -3.71
CA PHE A 56 -14.81 -16.52 -4.33
C PHE A 56 -15.20 -18.00 -4.27
N ASN A 57 -14.23 -18.88 -4.50
CA ASN A 57 -14.45 -20.33 -4.47
C ASN A 57 -13.72 -21.05 -3.32
N ASN A 58 -13.06 -20.29 -2.43
CA ASN A 58 -12.27 -20.78 -1.29
C ASN A 58 -11.15 -21.76 -1.70
N GLU A 59 -10.50 -21.49 -2.82
CA GLU A 59 -9.36 -22.25 -3.29
C GLU A 59 -8.06 -21.53 -3.01
N ALA A 60 -7.02 -22.28 -2.65
CA ALA A 60 -5.66 -21.78 -2.48
C ALA A 60 -4.72 -22.54 -3.43
N TYR A 61 -3.78 -21.81 -4.01
CA TYR A 61 -2.78 -22.32 -4.92
C TYR A 61 -1.39 -21.92 -4.44
N ILE A 62 -0.44 -22.85 -4.50
CA ILE A 62 0.96 -22.61 -4.22
C ILE A 62 1.73 -22.71 -5.53
N PHE A 63 2.43 -21.64 -5.89
CA PHE A 63 3.32 -21.59 -7.05
C PHE A 63 4.74 -21.53 -6.55
N CYS A 64 5.58 -22.45 -7.03
CA CYS A 64 7.01 -22.45 -6.80
C CYS A 64 7.73 -22.23 -8.13
N HIS A 65 8.53 -21.16 -8.20
CA HIS A 65 9.35 -20.83 -9.36
C HIS A 65 10.80 -21.17 -9.06
N SER A 66 11.28 -22.28 -9.59
CA SER A 66 12.64 -22.75 -9.40
C SER A 66 13.45 -22.65 -10.69
N TYR A 67 14.74 -22.33 -10.56
CA TYR A 67 15.70 -22.42 -11.66
C TYR A 67 16.39 -23.80 -11.76
N ASP A 68 16.40 -24.57 -10.65
CA ASP A 68 17.25 -25.75 -10.48
C ASP A 68 16.43 -27.02 -10.15
N ASP A 69 15.24 -27.19 -10.68
CA ASP A 69 14.32 -28.32 -10.40
C ASP A 69 14.08 -28.58 -8.88
N GLU A 70 14.65 -27.81 -7.99
CA GLU A 70 14.38 -27.88 -6.56
C GLU A 70 13.01 -27.28 -6.25
N ASN A 71 12.18 -28.08 -5.61
CA ASN A 71 10.80 -27.70 -5.31
C ASN A 71 10.62 -27.78 -3.79
N ASN A 72 10.23 -26.68 -3.19
CA ASN A 72 10.00 -26.55 -1.75
C ASN A 72 8.52 -26.46 -1.36
N ILE A 73 7.61 -26.93 -2.23
CA ILE A 73 6.15 -26.90 -1.98
C ILE A 73 5.80 -27.66 -0.70
N ALA A 74 6.42 -28.82 -0.46
CA ALA A 74 6.15 -29.62 0.74
C ALA A 74 6.51 -28.87 2.04
N GLU A 75 7.59 -28.09 2.03
CA GLU A 75 8.00 -27.29 3.17
C GLU A 75 6.98 -26.16 3.43
N ILE A 76 6.50 -25.53 2.37
CA ILE A 76 5.46 -24.48 2.46
C ILE A 76 4.16 -25.06 3.00
N GLU A 77 3.74 -26.22 2.51
CA GLU A 77 2.56 -26.92 3.01
C GLU A 77 2.69 -27.24 4.50
N GLN A 78 3.87 -27.70 4.94
CA GLN A 78 4.15 -27.98 6.34
C GLN A 78 4.05 -26.68 7.19
N VAL A 79 4.59 -25.56 6.71
CA VAL A 79 4.47 -24.27 7.38
C VAL A 79 3.01 -23.83 7.48
N LEU A 80 2.22 -23.97 6.42
CA LEU A 80 0.80 -23.62 6.41
C LEU A 80 -0.05 -24.49 7.33
N GLN A 81 0.32 -25.77 7.48
CA GLN A 81 -0.34 -26.70 8.42
C GLN A 81 0.05 -26.45 9.87
N ASN A 82 1.19 -25.82 10.11
CA ASN A 82 1.63 -25.49 11.44
C ASN A 82 0.78 -24.37 12.03
N LYS A 83 0.00 -24.69 13.06
CA LYS A 83 -0.85 -23.75 13.78
C LYS A 83 -0.15 -23.05 14.95
N SER A 84 1.11 -23.41 15.20
CA SER A 84 1.91 -22.85 16.28
C SER A 84 2.67 -21.61 15.79
N PHE A 85 2.06 -20.45 15.94
CA PHE A 85 2.70 -19.17 15.66
C PHE A 85 2.62 -18.25 16.89
N ALA A 86 3.70 -17.52 17.13
CA ALA A 86 3.72 -16.52 18.19
C ALA A 86 2.80 -15.35 17.81
N SER A 87 1.99 -14.93 18.76
CA SER A 87 1.15 -13.74 18.61
C SER A 87 1.50 -12.76 19.73
N PHE A 88 1.86 -11.55 19.35
CA PHE A 88 2.21 -10.49 20.28
C PHE A 88 1.13 -9.40 20.24
N SER A 89 0.75 -8.91 21.42
CA SER A 89 -0.19 -7.79 21.49
C SER A 89 0.49 -6.50 21.02
N PHE A 90 -0.26 -5.67 20.28
CA PHE A 90 0.16 -4.31 19.96
C PHE A 90 -0.18 -3.36 21.11
N LYS A 91 0.76 -2.50 21.47
CA LYS A 91 0.57 -1.43 22.47
C LYS A 91 1.23 -0.16 21.98
N LYS A 92 0.46 0.91 21.85
CA LYS A 92 1.02 2.25 21.61
C LYS A 92 1.77 2.75 22.85
N GLU A 93 2.89 3.44 22.63
CA GLU A 93 3.65 4.14 23.65
C GLU A 93 3.67 5.64 23.31
N ASN A 94 3.79 6.49 24.32
CA ASN A 94 3.82 7.94 24.20
C ASN A 94 2.61 8.54 23.44
N GLU A 95 2.65 9.86 23.27
CA GLU A 95 1.64 10.60 22.51
C GLU A 95 1.93 10.58 21.01
N VAL A 96 0.87 10.71 20.21
CA VAL A 96 1.00 10.85 18.76
C VAL A 96 1.64 12.18 18.42
N VAL A 97 2.70 12.15 17.62
CA VAL A 97 3.39 13.36 17.12
C VAL A 97 3.01 13.61 15.67
N SER A 98 2.84 14.86 15.31
CA SER A 98 2.56 15.27 13.94
C SER A 98 3.60 16.26 13.43
N ASN A 99 3.88 16.21 12.13
CA ASN A 99 4.78 17.16 11.47
C ASN A 99 4.15 18.54 11.21
N LEU A 100 2.85 18.68 11.41
CA LEU A 100 2.09 19.94 11.29
C LEU A 100 1.09 20.05 12.45
N THR A 101 0.86 21.25 12.94
CA THR A 101 -0.27 21.54 13.83
C THR A 101 -1.60 21.51 13.07
N ASP A 102 -2.70 21.45 13.78
CA ASP A 102 -4.05 21.50 13.18
C ASP A 102 -4.27 22.83 12.45
N GLU A 103 -3.83 23.93 13.03
CA GLU A 103 -3.96 25.27 12.47
C GLU A 103 -3.14 25.43 11.18
N GLU A 104 -1.92 24.93 11.16
CA GLU A 104 -1.09 24.91 9.95
C GLU A 104 -1.73 24.09 8.84
N PHE A 105 -2.25 22.90 9.16
CA PHE A 105 -2.91 22.06 8.16
C PHE A 105 -4.17 22.73 7.60
N LYS A 106 -5.03 23.31 8.45
CA LYS A 106 -6.23 24.06 8.03
C LYS A 106 -5.88 25.27 7.15
N ARG A 107 -4.80 25.99 7.49
CA ARG A 107 -4.29 27.08 6.67
C ARG A 107 -3.86 26.59 5.28
N ASN A 108 -3.14 25.46 5.22
CA ASN A 108 -2.72 24.86 3.97
C ASN A 108 -3.92 24.44 3.11
N VAL A 109 -4.98 23.86 3.71
CA VAL A 109 -6.23 23.53 3.02
C VAL A 109 -6.88 24.80 2.43
N THR A 110 -6.93 25.88 3.20
CA THR A 110 -7.48 27.17 2.75
C THR A 110 -6.70 27.73 1.56
N LEU A 111 -5.37 27.61 1.59
CA LEU A 111 -4.50 28.04 0.48
C LEU A 111 -4.70 27.17 -0.76
N ALA A 112 -4.75 25.84 -0.58
CA ALA A 112 -4.99 24.88 -1.66
C ALA A 112 -6.32 25.15 -2.38
N LYS A 113 -7.39 25.44 -1.63
CA LYS A 113 -8.69 25.83 -2.21
C LYS A 113 -8.59 27.09 -3.09
N LYS A 114 -7.76 28.07 -2.71
CA LYS A 114 -7.55 29.28 -3.54
C LYS A 114 -6.87 28.93 -4.87
N HIS A 115 -5.91 27.99 -4.87
CA HIS A 115 -5.27 27.52 -6.11
C HIS A 115 -6.25 26.81 -7.03
N CYS A 116 -7.12 25.93 -6.50
CA CYS A 116 -8.17 25.27 -7.26
C CYS A 116 -9.16 26.29 -7.85
N LEU A 117 -9.61 27.28 -7.05
CA LEU A 117 -10.55 28.32 -7.50
C LEU A 117 -9.98 29.22 -8.61
N ARG A 118 -8.66 29.45 -8.62
CA ARG A 118 -7.99 30.19 -9.71
C ARG A 118 -7.79 29.37 -10.97
N GLY A 119 -7.99 28.06 -10.91
CA GLY A 119 -7.72 27.15 -12.02
C GLY A 119 -6.23 26.79 -12.19
N ASP A 120 -5.39 27.00 -11.17
CA ASP A 120 -3.98 26.60 -11.22
C ASP A 120 -3.84 25.07 -11.26
N VAL A 121 -4.76 24.35 -10.63
CA VAL A 121 -4.84 22.89 -10.56
C VAL A 121 -6.30 22.46 -10.53
N PHE A 122 -6.59 21.26 -11.02
CA PHE A 122 -7.93 20.64 -10.93
C PHE A 122 -8.12 19.97 -9.56
N GLN A 123 -7.08 19.35 -9.07
CA GLN A 123 -7.08 18.61 -7.80
C GLN A 123 -5.75 18.84 -7.10
N LEU A 124 -5.79 18.91 -5.76
CA LEU A 124 -4.62 19.02 -4.93
C LEU A 124 -4.80 18.15 -3.69
N VAL A 125 -3.86 17.25 -3.45
CA VAL A 125 -3.86 16.36 -2.29
C VAL A 125 -2.83 16.86 -1.29
N LEU A 126 -3.30 17.20 -0.08
CA LEU A 126 -2.44 17.60 1.03
C LEU A 126 -2.16 16.40 1.93
N SER A 127 -0.94 16.24 2.38
CA SER A 127 -0.54 15.20 3.30
C SER A 127 -0.16 15.75 4.67
N ARG A 128 -0.39 14.93 5.70
CA ARG A 128 0.07 15.17 7.08
C ARG A 128 0.59 13.85 7.64
N ARG A 129 1.76 13.87 8.25
CA ARG A 129 2.36 12.70 8.87
C ARG A 129 2.08 12.69 10.36
N PHE A 130 1.61 11.56 10.85
CA PHE A 130 1.54 11.24 12.26
C PHE A 130 2.55 10.14 12.58
N SER A 131 3.22 10.26 13.71
CA SER A 131 4.19 9.29 14.20
C SER A 131 3.75 8.79 15.59
N GLN A 132 3.80 7.49 15.79
CA GLN A 132 3.41 6.85 17.02
C GLN A 132 4.44 5.77 17.39
N GLU A 133 5.05 5.89 18.55
CA GLU A 133 5.86 4.81 19.10
C GLU A 133 4.96 3.67 19.59
N PHE A 134 5.42 2.44 19.41
CA PHE A 134 4.67 1.25 19.80
C PHE A 134 5.59 0.12 20.24
N LYS A 135 5.01 -0.86 20.95
CA LYS A 135 5.60 -2.17 21.23
C LYS A 135 4.67 -3.27 20.76
N GLY A 136 5.27 -4.39 20.37
CA GLY A 136 4.53 -5.58 19.93
C GLY A 136 4.47 -5.71 18.42
N ASP A 137 3.39 -6.34 17.94
CA ASP A 137 3.26 -6.76 16.55
C ASP A 137 2.42 -5.76 15.73
N GLU A 138 3.07 -5.04 14.82
CA GLU A 138 2.46 -4.08 13.91
C GLU A 138 1.49 -4.72 12.91
N PHE A 139 1.60 -6.03 12.67
CA PHE A 139 0.63 -6.75 11.82
C PHE A 139 -0.79 -6.67 12.38
N ASN A 140 -0.94 -6.55 13.71
CA ASN A 140 -2.23 -6.30 14.34
C ASN A 140 -2.84 -4.94 13.95
N VAL A 141 -2.00 -3.93 13.69
CA VAL A 141 -2.47 -2.63 13.17
C VAL A 141 -3.01 -2.79 11.76
N TYR A 142 -2.31 -3.54 10.90
CA TYR A 142 -2.80 -3.86 9.57
C TYR A 142 -4.13 -4.64 9.61
N ARG A 143 -4.26 -5.61 10.50
CA ARG A 143 -5.52 -6.37 10.70
C ARG A 143 -6.67 -5.47 11.12
N ALA A 144 -6.41 -4.52 12.02
CA ALA A 144 -7.40 -3.52 12.44
C ALA A 144 -7.77 -2.59 11.27
N LEU A 145 -6.77 -2.09 10.52
CA LEU A 145 -6.99 -1.26 9.34
C LEU A 145 -7.89 -1.96 8.31
N ARG A 146 -7.60 -3.23 8.02
CA ARG A 146 -8.42 -4.06 7.12
C ARG A 146 -9.88 -4.16 7.59
N SER A 147 -10.13 -4.20 8.89
CA SER A 147 -11.48 -4.29 9.44
C SER A 147 -12.23 -2.95 9.44
N ILE A 148 -11.51 -1.85 9.68
CA ILE A 148 -12.09 -0.51 9.78
C ILE A 148 -12.30 0.12 8.39
N ASN A 149 -11.35 -0.11 7.48
CA ASN A 149 -11.34 0.46 6.14
C ASN A 149 -11.06 -0.62 5.09
N PRO A 150 -12.04 -1.53 4.82
CA PRO A 150 -11.88 -2.56 3.81
C PRO A 150 -11.96 -1.93 2.42
N SER A 151 -10.82 -1.78 1.78
CA SER A 151 -10.72 -1.26 0.41
C SER A 151 -10.30 -2.38 -0.55
N PRO A 152 -10.50 -2.24 -1.87
CA PRO A 152 -10.15 -3.26 -2.86
C PRO A 152 -8.67 -3.62 -2.89
N TYR A 153 -7.79 -2.66 -2.55
CA TYR A 153 -6.34 -2.82 -2.60
C TYR A 153 -5.74 -2.74 -1.21
N LEU A 154 -5.71 -3.86 -0.53
CA LEU A 154 -5.05 -4.04 0.76
C LEU A 154 -3.67 -4.65 0.53
N PHE A 155 -2.64 -4.07 1.12
CA PHE A 155 -1.28 -4.56 0.98
C PHE A 155 -0.51 -4.51 2.30
N TYR A 156 0.42 -5.44 2.46
CA TYR A 156 1.37 -5.49 3.56
C TYR A 156 2.69 -6.03 3.03
N PHE A 157 3.73 -5.22 3.05
CA PHE A 157 5.09 -5.58 2.68
C PHE A 157 5.97 -5.61 3.91
N ASP A 158 6.64 -6.72 4.15
CA ASP A 158 7.65 -6.89 5.19
C ASP A 158 9.03 -6.96 4.54
N TYR A 159 9.83 -5.91 4.77
CA TYR A 159 11.21 -5.83 4.29
C TYR A 159 12.23 -6.08 5.41
N GLY A 160 11.79 -6.65 6.54
CA GLY A 160 12.63 -6.96 7.71
C GLY A 160 12.80 -5.76 8.64
N ASN A 161 13.62 -4.78 8.25
CA ASN A 161 13.92 -3.60 9.06
C ASN A 161 12.83 -2.52 9.00
N TYR A 162 11.96 -2.55 7.99
CA TYR A 162 10.77 -1.69 7.89
C TYR A 162 9.62 -2.43 7.19
N LYS A 163 8.43 -1.93 7.41
CA LYS A 163 7.21 -2.48 6.81
C LYS A 163 6.37 -1.39 6.19
N ILE A 164 5.70 -1.71 5.08
CA ILE A 164 4.79 -0.79 4.42
C ILE A 164 3.46 -1.50 4.25
N PHE A 165 2.39 -0.91 4.77
CA PHE A 165 1.06 -1.47 4.62
C PHE A 165 0.00 -0.38 4.46
N GLY A 166 -1.10 -0.74 3.86
CA GLY A 166 -2.17 0.21 3.62
C GLY A 166 -3.45 -0.41 3.09
N SER A 167 -4.42 0.46 2.92
CA SER A 167 -5.72 0.18 2.32
C SER A 167 -6.02 1.28 1.33
N SER A 168 -6.07 0.96 0.03
CA SER A 168 -6.31 1.91 -1.06
C SER A 168 -7.60 1.58 -1.80
N PRO A 169 -8.46 2.58 -2.06
CA PRO A 169 -9.65 2.38 -2.88
C PRO A 169 -9.35 2.39 -4.38
N GLU A 170 -8.19 2.87 -4.80
CA GLU A 170 -7.90 3.26 -6.18
C GLU A 170 -6.77 2.43 -6.79
N ALA A 171 -7.01 1.92 -8.01
CA ALA A 171 -5.97 1.42 -8.89
C ALA A 171 -5.52 2.58 -9.81
N GLN A 172 -4.24 2.93 -9.76
CA GLN A 172 -3.71 4.01 -10.60
C GLN A 172 -3.76 3.64 -12.08
N ILE A 173 -3.35 2.43 -12.42
CA ILE A 173 -3.42 1.87 -13.76
C ILE A 173 -3.46 0.34 -13.69
N ILE A 174 -4.29 -0.28 -14.51
CA ILE A 174 -4.33 -1.72 -14.71
C ILE A 174 -4.02 -1.98 -16.18
N ILE A 175 -3.03 -2.82 -16.47
CA ILE A 175 -2.69 -3.23 -17.84
C ILE A 175 -2.94 -4.73 -17.96
N LYS A 176 -3.86 -5.11 -18.83
CA LYS A 176 -4.21 -6.48 -19.10
C LYS A 176 -4.55 -6.67 -20.58
N ASP A 177 -4.03 -7.75 -21.18
CA ASP A 177 -4.29 -8.10 -22.58
C ASP A 177 -4.05 -6.93 -23.56
N ASN A 178 -2.96 -6.16 -23.36
CA ASN A 178 -2.60 -4.94 -24.08
C ASN A 178 -3.63 -3.78 -23.96
N VAL A 179 -4.53 -3.85 -23.01
CA VAL A 179 -5.47 -2.77 -22.67
C VAL A 179 -5.05 -2.12 -21.36
N ALA A 180 -4.92 -0.80 -21.34
CA ALA A 180 -4.69 -0.02 -20.13
C ALA A 180 -6.01 0.56 -19.63
N GLU A 181 -6.34 0.30 -18.38
CA GLU A 181 -7.54 0.78 -17.71
C GLU A 181 -7.17 1.74 -16.58
N ILE A 182 -7.84 2.86 -16.52
CA ILE A 182 -7.74 3.85 -15.44
C ILE A 182 -9.15 4.06 -14.87
N HIS A 183 -9.27 3.94 -13.55
CA HIS A 183 -10.53 4.13 -12.82
C HIS A 183 -10.41 5.35 -11.90
N PRO A 184 -10.50 6.58 -12.43
CA PRO A 184 -10.28 7.78 -11.63
C PRO A 184 -11.40 7.98 -10.61
N ILE A 185 -11.02 8.32 -9.38
CA ILE A 185 -11.93 8.66 -8.29
C ILE A 185 -11.74 10.15 -7.97
N ALA A 186 -12.81 10.92 -8.06
CA ALA A 186 -12.76 12.38 -7.95
C ALA A 186 -13.08 12.91 -6.53
N GLY A 187 -12.95 12.13 -5.50
CA GLY A 187 -13.06 12.61 -4.13
C GLY A 187 -14.35 12.28 -3.39
N THR A 188 -14.34 12.60 -2.11
CA THR A 188 -15.43 12.32 -1.16
C THR A 188 -15.89 13.62 -0.54
N PHE A 189 -17.19 13.88 -0.55
CA PHE A 189 -17.78 15.02 0.13
C PHE A 189 -18.85 14.58 1.13
N LYS A 190 -18.98 15.37 2.20
CA LYS A 190 -19.98 15.12 3.23
C LYS A 190 -21.34 15.52 2.68
N ARG A 191 -22.32 14.62 2.74
CA ARG A 191 -23.69 14.96 2.45
C ARG A 191 -24.25 15.88 3.54
N THR A 192 -24.77 17.03 3.14
CA THR A 192 -25.41 18.00 4.04
C THR A 192 -26.90 17.80 4.16
N GLY A 193 -27.50 16.89 3.36
CA GLY A 193 -28.93 16.67 3.27
C GLY A 193 -29.62 17.59 2.26
N ASN A 194 -28.88 18.47 1.62
CA ASN A 194 -29.32 19.32 0.53
C ASN A 194 -28.57 18.88 -0.73
N ASP A 195 -29.23 18.14 -1.61
CA ASP A 195 -28.62 17.59 -2.84
C ASP A 195 -28.44 18.66 -3.96
N GLU A 196 -28.73 19.93 -3.67
CA GLU A 196 -28.60 21.07 -4.58
C GLU A 196 -27.33 21.94 -4.33
N GLU A 197 -26.44 21.57 -3.40
CA GLU A 197 -25.16 22.26 -3.15
C GLU A 197 -23.95 21.52 -3.77
#